data_159e7e151186ace3c734edbe67092681
#
_entry.id   159e7e151186ace3c734edbe67092681
#
_cell.length_a   1.000
_cell.length_b   1.000
_cell.length_c   1.000
_cell.angle_alpha   90.00
_cell.angle_beta   90.00
_cell.angle_gamma   90.00
#
_symmetry.space_group_name_H-M   'P 1'
#
loop_
_entity.id
_entity.type
_entity.pdbx_description
1 polymer ?
#
loop_
_entity_poly.entity_id
_entity_poly.type
_entity_poly.pdbx_seq_one_letter_code
_entity_poly.pdbx_strand_id
1 'polypeptide(L)'
;MSKKVGRGLIGMVLAITLIGFVGAAAAQDNAADNMDIVREKISTDKKLFIATNMQLTESEAKDFWPVYEAYQAELAKLRDREVTLIEEFATNFETMSDNVAKKLLDDSLSIDSDHEKLRQSYLSKIRGVLSE
;
A
#
# COMPACT_ATOMS: atom_id res chain seq x y z
N MET A 1 -44.44 11.60 56.97
CA MET A 1 -45.25 11.74 55.75
C MET A 1 -44.54 11.08 54.61
N SER A 2 -45.08 9.98 54.21
CA SER A 2 -44.60 9.09 53.14
C SER A 2 -44.95 9.64 51.78
N LYS A 3 -44.00 9.65 50.82
CA LYS A 3 -44.34 9.68 49.40
C LYS A 3 -43.57 8.62 48.66
N LYS A 4 -44.25 7.55 48.33
CA LYS A 4 -43.91 6.56 47.33
C LYS A 4 -43.97 7.22 45.95
N VAL A 5 -42.89 7.13 45.20
CA VAL A 5 -42.84 7.35 43.75
C VAL A 5 -41.99 6.21 43.23
N GLY A 6 -42.47 5.28 42.55
CA GLY A 6 -43.08 5.18 41.26
C GLY A 6 -42.22 4.18 40.51
N ARG A 7 -42.45 2.83 40.75
CA ARG A 7 -41.87 1.74 39.96
C ARG A 7 -42.60 1.69 38.63
N GLY A 8 -41.93 2.11 37.55
CA GLY A 8 -42.55 1.97 36.25
C GLY A 8 -41.85 2.74 35.15
N LEU A 9 -40.62 2.35 34.79
CA LEU A 9 -40.00 2.76 33.52
C LEU A 9 -38.66 1.99 33.32
N ILE A 10 -38.70 0.67 33.53
CA ILE A 10 -37.61 -0.21 33.09
C ILE A 10 -38.29 -1.26 32.22
N GLY A 11 -38.44 -0.98 30.97
CA GLY A 11 -39.07 -1.94 30.08
C GLY A 11 -39.26 -1.46 28.66
N MET A 12 -38.33 -0.66 28.10
CA MET A 12 -38.48 -0.32 26.69
C MET A 12 -37.18 0.31 26.08
N VAL A 13 -36.05 -0.36 26.23
CA VAL A 13 -34.86 -0.07 25.38
C VAL A 13 -34.07 -1.36 25.22
N LEU A 14 -34.59 -2.33 24.50
CA LEU A 14 -33.84 -3.51 24.11
C LEU A 14 -34.41 -4.14 22.83
N ALA A 15 -34.53 -3.33 21.78
CA ALA A 15 -34.91 -3.85 20.46
C ALA A 15 -34.49 -2.90 19.33
N ILE A 16 -33.30 -2.34 19.34
CA ILE A 16 -32.75 -1.69 18.11
C ILE A 16 -31.23 -1.84 18.18
N THR A 17 -30.68 -2.94 17.74
CA THR A 17 -29.30 -2.99 17.20
C THR A 17 -28.99 -4.37 16.62
N LEU A 18 -29.66 -4.74 15.55
CA LEU A 18 -29.27 -5.89 14.71
C LEU A 18 -29.58 -5.60 13.24
N ILE A 19 -29.33 -4.37 12.80
CA ILE A 19 -29.36 -4.04 11.37
C ILE A 19 -28.15 -3.09 11.15
N GLY A 20 -27.00 -3.61 10.77
CA GLY A 20 -25.90 -2.72 10.42
C GLY A 20 -24.52 -3.34 10.30
N PHE A 21 -24.40 -4.63 9.99
CA PHE A 21 -23.06 -5.24 9.79
C PHE A 21 -22.89 -5.99 8.46
N VAL A 22 -23.72 -5.73 7.47
CA VAL A 22 -23.58 -6.33 6.13
C VAL A 22 -22.97 -5.36 5.12
N GLY A 23 -22.80 -4.07 5.48
CA GLY A 23 -22.29 -3.05 4.56
C GLY A 23 -20.76 -2.82 4.57
N ALA A 24 -20.03 -3.34 5.55
CA ALA A 24 -18.61 -3.03 5.69
C ALA A 24 -17.71 -3.87 4.74
N ALA A 25 -18.09 -5.11 4.43
CA ALA A 25 -17.30 -5.97 3.55
C ALA A 25 -17.36 -5.48 2.09
N ALA A 26 -18.54 -5.10 1.59
CA ALA A 26 -18.71 -4.60 0.24
C ALA A 26 -18.04 -3.23 -0.02
N ALA A 27 -17.93 -2.39 1.02
CA ALA A 27 -17.24 -1.10 0.94
C ALA A 27 -15.70 -1.28 0.91
N GLN A 28 -15.20 -2.34 1.52
CA GLN A 28 -13.77 -2.64 1.57
C GLN A 28 -13.28 -3.23 0.25
N ASP A 29 -14.06 -4.11 -0.39
CA ASP A 29 -13.76 -4.65 -1.72
C ASP A 29 -13.74 -3.52 -2.78
N ASN A 30 -14.72 -2.61 -2.76
CA ASN A 30 -14.75 -1.47 -3.67
C ASN A 30 -13.57 -0.50 -3.46
N ALA A 31 -13.08 -0.36 -2.24
CA ALA A 31 -11.92 0.50 -1.96
C ALA A 31 -10.62 -0.13 -2.50
N ALA A 32 -10.44 -1.44 -2.38
CA ALA A 32 -9.31 -2.17 -2.94
C ALA A 32 -9.30 -2.09 -4.48
N ASP A 33 -10.42 -2.37 -5.12
CA ASP A 33 -10.58 -2.28 -6.57
C ASP A 33 -10.28 -0.86 -7.10
N ASN A 34 -10.75 0.18 -6.39
CA ASN A 34 -10.46 1.56 -6.73
C ASN A 34 -8.98 1.91 -6.60
N MET A 35 -8.29 1.36 -5.60
CA MET A 35 -6.86 1.57 -5.44
C MET A 35 -6.04 0.91 -6.54
N ASP A 36 -6.45 -0.24 -7.04
CA ASP A 36 -5.78 -0.90 -8.16
C ASP A 36 -5.95 -0.13 -9.47
N ILE A 37 -7.14 0.41 -9.74
CA ILE A 37 -7.39 1.32 -10.86
C ILE A 37 -6.50 2.57 -10.78
N VAL A 38 -6.35 3.16 -9.59
CA VAL A 38 -5.47 4.32 -9.37
C VAL A 38 -4.01 3.96 -9.60
N ARG A 39 -3.55 2.79 -9.13
CA ARG A 39 -2.18 2.31 -9.35
C ARG A 39 -1.89 2.07 -10.83
N GLU A 40 -2.81 1.46 -11.55
CA GLU A 40 -2.69 1.23 -12.99
C GLU A 40 -2.61 2.55 -13.77
N LYS A 41 -3.47 3.52 -13.43
CA LYS A 41 -3.43 4.84 -14.03
C LYS A 41 -2.09 5.54 -13.79
N ILE A 42 -1.59 5.55 -12.55
CA ILE A 42 -0.30 6.14 -12.22
C ILE A 42 0.83 5.47 -13.01
N SER A 43 0.80 4.15 -13.15
CA SER A 43 1.79 3.40 -13.92
C SER A 43 1.77 3.81 -15.41
N THR A 44 0.58 3.92 -15.98
CA THR A 44 0.38 4.33 -17.38
C THR A 44 0.84 5.77 -17.61
N ASP A 45 0.48 6.69 -16.71
CA ASP A 45 0.89 8.10 -16.80
C ASP A 45 2.42 8.25 -16.70
N LYS A 46 3.09 7.44 -15.86
CA LYS A 46 4.57 7.39 -15.78
C LYS A 46 5.21 6.92 -17.08
N LYS A 47 4.67 5.87 -17.69
CA LYS A 47 5.17 5.38 -18.98
C LYS A 47 5.03 6.44 -20.06
N LEU A 48 3.88 7.09 -20.14
CA LEU A 48 3.62 8.17 -21.08
C LEU A 48 4.59 9.35 -20.87
N PHE A 49 4.82 9.74 -19.63
CA PHE A 49 5.77 10.80 -19.29
C PHE A 49 7.19 10.46 -19.75
N ILE A 50 7.66 9.23 -19.48
CA ILE A 50 8.98 8.77 -19.91
C ILE A 50 9.07 8.75 -21.44
N ALA A 51 8.10 8.16 -22.12
CA ALA A 51 8.07 8.07 -23.58
C ALA A 51 8.14 9.44 -24.25
N THR A 52 7.41 10.43 -23.69
CA THR A 52 7.35 11.78 -24.23
C THR A 52 8.65 12.57 -24.00
N ASN A 53 9.32 12.36 -22.87
CA ASN A 53 10.48 13.16 -22.47
C ASN A 53 11.83 12.55 -22.87
N MET A 54 11.94 11.23 -22.93
CA MET A 54 13.21 10.57 -23.28
C MET A 54 13.48 10.53 -24.79
N GLN A 55 12.45 10.63 -25.62
CA GLN A 55 12.58 10.63 -27.09
C GLN A 55 13.44 9.47 -27.62
N LEU A 56 13.20 8.28 -27.04
CA LEU A 56 13.95 7.07 -27.43
C LEU A 56 13.77 6.76 -28.90
N THR A 57 14.85 6.35 -29.56
CA THR A 57 14.77 5.75 -30.89
C THR A 57 14.00 4.44 -30.83
N GLU A 58 13.54 3.93 -31.97
CA GLU A 58 12.83 2.66 -32.04
C GLU A 58 13.66 1.49 -31.48
N SER A 59 14.96 1.49 -31.75
CA SER A 59 15.89 0.49 -31.22
C SER A 59 16.03 0.59 -29.70
N GLU A 60 16.29 1.79 -29.19
CA GLU A 60 16.42 2.02 -27.76
C GLU A 60 15.12 1.69 -27.00
N ALA A 61 13.97 2.07 -27.56
CA ALA A 61 12.68 1.75 -26.96
C ALA A 61 12.44 0.25 -26.82
N LYS A 62 12.82 -0.54 -27.84
CA LYS A 62 12.69 -1.99 -27.83
C LYS A 62 13.46 -2.64 -26.69
N ASP A 63 14.64 -2.14 -26.37
CA ASP A 63 15.49 -2.69 -25.31
C ASP A 63 15.19 -2.06 -23.94
N PHE A 64 14.79 -0.78 -23.90
CA PHE A 64 14.49 -0.05 -22.67
C PHE A 64 13.23 -0.54 -21.95
N TRP A 65 12.12 -0.70 -22.68
CA TRP A 65 10.85 -1.01 -22.03
C TRP A 65 10.84 -2.33 -21.26
N PRO A 66 11.41 -3.43 -21.74
CA PRO A 66 11.51 -4.66 -20.96
C PRO A 66 12.29 -4.49 -19.65
N VAL A 67 13.37 -3.70 -19.68
CA VAL A 67 14.18 -3.40 -18.47
C VAL A 67 13.40 -2.53 -17.50
N TYR A 68 12.70 -1.52 -18.00
CA TYR A 68 11.83 -0.66 -17.17
C TYR A 68 10.70 -1.45 -16.50
N GLU A 69 10.02 -2.31 -17.25
CA GLU A 69 8.93 -3.14 -16.72
C GLU A 69 9.42 -4.13 -15.66
N ALA A 70 10.55 -4.77 -15.89
CA ALA A 70 11.17 -5.63 -14.90
C ALA A 70 11.55 -4.86 -13.62
N TYR A 71 12.09 -3.64 -13.75
CA TYR A 71 12.34 -2.76 -12.61
C TYR A 71 11.07 -2.43 -11.83
N GLN A 72 9.99 -2.07 -12.51
CA GLN A 72 8.71 -1.75 -11.86
C GLN A 72 8.11 -2.96 -11.14
N ALA A 73 8.25 -4.16 -11.70
CA ALA A 73 7.78 -5.40 -11.08
C ALA A 73 8.55 -5.72 -9.78
N GLU A 74 9.87 -5.56 -9.77
CA GLU A 74 10.66 -5.75 -8.54
C GLU A 74 10.39 -4.65 -7.51
N LEU A 75 10.20 -3.41 -7.96
CA LEU A 75 9.84 -2.29 -7.11
C LEU A 75 8.46 -2.49 -6.43
N ALA A 76 7.51 -3.10 -7.14
CA ALA A 76 6.21 -3.44 -6.57
C ALA A 76 6.34 -4.39 -5.37
N LYS A 77 7.21 -5.40 -5.44
CA LYS A 77 7.46 -6.32 -4.31
C LYS A 77 8.00 -5.61 -3.06
N LEU A 78 8.86 -4.61 -3.26
CA LEU A 78 9.37 -3.81 -2.14
C LEU A 78 8.27 -2.94 -1.52
N ARG A 79 7.40 -2.36 -2.34
CA ARG A 79 6.23 -1.60 -1.85
C ARG A 79 5.26 -2.46 -1.06
N ASP A 80 5.04 -3.71 -1.47
CA ASP A 80 4.19 -4.64 -0.72
C ASP A 80 4.79 -4.92 0.67
N ARG A 81 6.12 -5.05 0.77
CA ARG A 81 6.81 -5.16 2.07
C ARG A 81 6.68 -3.89 2.92
N GLU A 82 6.74 -2.70 2.30
CA GLU A 82 6.51 -1.42 3.00
C GLU A 82 5.09 -1.34 3.56
N VAL A 83 4.09 -1.74 2.78
CA VAL A 83 2.69 -1.79 3.23
C VAL A 83 2.55 -2.72 4.42
N THR A 84 3.11 -3.94 4.35
CA THR A 84 3.09 -4.91 5.46
C THR A 84 3.77 -4.33 6.72
N LEU A 85 4.89 -3.64 6.58
CA LEU A 85 5.60 -2.97 7.67
C LEU A 85 4.72 -1.90 8.35
N ILE A 86 4.02 -1.10 7.55
CA ILE A 86 3.11 -0.06 8.04
C ILE A 86 1.91 -0.69 8.77
N GLU A 87 1.35 -1.78 8.25
CA GLU A 87 0.25 -2.51 8.88
C GLU A 87 0.68 -3.14 10.22
N GLU A 88 1.87 -3.76 10.28
CA GLU A 88 2.44 -4.28 11.52
C GLU A 88 2.67 -3.17 12.55
N PHE A 89 3.19 -2.03 12.13
CA PHE A 89 3.35 -0.86 12.99
C PHE A 89 2.00 -0.38 13.54
N ALA A 90 1.01 -0.19 12.67
CA ALA A 90 -0.32 0.29 13.07
C ALA A 90 -1.01 -0.66 14.06
N THR A 91 -0.89 -1.98 13.83
CA THR A 91 -1.48 -3.01 14.68
C THR A 91 -0.87 -3.04 16.08
N ASN A 92 0.43 -2.76 16.19
CA ASN A 92 1.18 -2.85 17.45
C ASN A 92 1.38 -1.49 18.14
N PHE A 93 0.91 -0.40 17.55
CA PHE A 93 1.23 0.97 17.98
C PHE A 93 0.92 1.22 19.47
N GLU A 94 -0.26 0.81 19.93
CA GLU A 94 -0.70 1.06 21.32
C GLU A 94 -0.03 0.13 22.36
N THR A 95 0.46 -1.04 21.91
CA THR A 95 1.06 -2.08 22.78
C THR A 95 2.47 -2.45 22.37
N MET A 96 3.19 -1.50 21.77
CA MET A 96 4.52 -1.70 21.23
C MET A 96 5.50 -2.21 22.30
N SER A 97 6.06 -3.39 22.08
CA SER A 97 7.16 -3.90 22.90
C SER A 97 8.51 -3.58 22.24
N ASP A 98 9.59 -3.57 23.03
CA ASP A 98 10.95 -3.35 22.53
C ASP A 98 11.34 -4.33 21.43
N ASN A 99 10.94 -5.59 21.54
CA ASN A 99 11.22 -6.62 20.53
C ASN A 99 10.48 -6.33 19.21
N VAL A 100 9.22 -5.91 19.27
CA VAL A 100 8.45 -5.55 18.09
C VAL A 100 9.03 -4.29 17.45
N ALA A 101 9.34 -3.28 18.24
CA ALA A 101 9.96 -2.04 17.74
C ALA A 101 11.30 -2.32 17.05
N LYS A 102 12.14 -3.16 17.63
CA LYS A 102 13.42 -3.56 17.03
C LYS A 102 13.21 -4.31 15.70
N LYS A 103 12.27 -5.29 15.66
CA LYS A 103 11.95 -6.01 14.43
C LYS A 103 11.51 -5.05 13.31
N LEU A 104 10.59 -4.14 13.61
CA LEU A 104 10.08 -3.16 12.63
C LEU A 104 11.20 -2.25 12.10
N LEU A 105 12.13 -1.83 12.98
CA LEU A 105 13.29 -1.05 12.56
C LEU A 105 14.22 -1.86 11.65
N ASP A 106 14.55 -3.10 12.02
CA ASP A 106 15.40 -3.98 11.23
C ASP A 106 14.77 -4.26 9.84
N ASP A 107 13.46 -4.49 9.78
CA ASP A 107 12.71 -4.69 8.55
C ASP A 107 12.72 -3.43 7.67
N SER A 108 12.53 -2.24 8.25
CA SER A 108 12.62 -0.96 7.55
C SER A 108 14.00 -0.77 6.91
N LEU A 109 15.06 -0.96 7.68
CA LEU A 109 16.42 -0.83 7.18
C LEU A 109 16.76 -1.86 6.09
N SER A 110 16.22 -3.08 6.20
CA SER A 110 16.34 -4.11 5.17
C SER A 110 15.67 -3.68 3.87
N ILE A 111 14.46 -3.12 3.92
CA ILE A 111 13.73 -2.62 2.76
C ILE A 111 14.52 -1.49 2.09
N ASP A 112 15.03 -0.52 2.84
CA ASP A 112 15.85 0.58 2.32
C ASP A 112 17.10 0.08 1.61
N SER A 113 17.79 -0.90 2.20
CA SER A 113 18.95 -1.55 1.59
C SER A 113 18.61 -2.23 0.27
N ASP A 114 17.48 -2.92 0.21
CA ASP A 114 17.03 -3.62 -0.99
C ASP A 114 16.58 -2.65 -2.09
N HIS A 115 15.97 -1.51 -1.74
CA HIS A 115 15.69 -0.42 -2.67
C HIS A 115 16.96 0.12 -3.32
N GLU A 116 18.02 0.34 -2.54
CA GLU A 116 19.29 0.85 -3.07
C GLU A 116 19.96 -0.17 -3.98
N LYS A 117 20.00 -1.45 -3.61
CA LYS A 117 20.54 -2.53 -4.46
C LYS A 117 19.76 -2.65 -5.77
N LEU A 118 18.42 -2.58 -5.70
CA LEU A 118 17.56 -2.63 -6.87
C LEU A 118 17.87 -1.47 -7.82
N ARG A 119 17.93 -0.25 -7.29
CA ARG A 119 18.26 0.96 -8.06
C ARG A 119 19.62 0.85 -8.76
N GLN A 120 20.65 0.45 -8.03
CA GLN A 120 22.00 0.29 -8.59
C GLN A 120 22.06 -0.77 -9.70
N SER A 121 21.42 -1.92 -9.48
CA SER A 121 21.37 -3.01 -10.46
C SER A 121 20.69 -2.57 -11.76
N TYR A 122 19.54 -1.88 -11.67
CA TYR A 122 18.81 -1.46 -12.87
C TYR A 122 19.40 -0.22 -13.54
N LEU A 123 20.05 0.68 -12.79
CA LEU A 123 20.78 1.81 -13.38
C LEU A 123 21.86 1.31 -14.34
N SER A 124 22.57 0.26 -13.97
CA SER A 124 23.59 -0.36 -14.85
C SER A 124 22.96 -0.94 -16.12
N LYS A 125 21.81 -1.63 -15.99
CA LYS A 125 21.08 -2.19 -17.14
C LYS A 125 20.55 -1.10 -18.08
N ILE A 126 19.94 -0.05 -17.51
CA ILE A 126 19.40 1.08 -18.27
C ILE A 126 20.51 1.81 -19.02
N ARG A 127 21.67 2.04 -18.41
CA ARG A 127 22.82 2.62 -19.10
C ARG A 127 23.32 1.76 -20.25
N GLY A 128 23.21 0.44 -20.15
CA GLY A 128 23.61 -0.47 -21.22
C GLY A 128 22.68 -0.49 -22.42
N VAL A 129 21.41 -0.09 -22.26
CA VAL A 129 20.40 -0.05 -23.35
C VAL A 129 20.25 1.34 -23.98
N LEU A 130 20.67 2.39 -23.29
CA LEU A 130 20.71 3.75 -23.83
C LEU A 130 22.08 3.93 -24.49
N SER A 131 22.11 4.00 -25.80
CA SER A 131 23.33 4.33 -26.56
C SER A 131 23.81 5.74 -26.20
N GLU A 132 25.11 5.90 -26.03
CA GLU A 132 25.79 7.20 -25.93
C GLU A 132 25.64 8.04 -27.18
#